data_f328a59a55f1cb1ac931b5b7d8841c3e
#
_entry.id   f328a59a55f1cb1ac931b5b7d8841c3e
#
_cell.length_a   1.000
_cell.length_b   1.000
_cell.length_c   1.000
_cell.angle_alpha   90.00
_cell.angle_beta   90.00
_cell.angle_gamma   90.00
#
_symmetry.space_group_name_H-M   'P 1'
#
loop_
_entity.id
_entity.type
_entity.pdbx_description
1 polymer ?
#
loop_
_entity_poly.entity_id
_entity_poly.type
_entity_poly.pdbx_seq_one_letter_code
_entity_poly.pdbx_strand_id
1 'polypeptide(L)'
;TGRILRCILTHRLLQQRLFFPNVPFVFNLFIGSLRLLLSKMDASELSKENPERSELVSEEGKNIKAVLCQRCGSKVLCPGMAVFAEKELFLPSMRKKSGTFGSDGSDGDTLTSFWLVHDMFDFENVGFTNDVGRIKYLICADCEIGPIGWHCLDDKKSYYIAMERVNHE
;
A
#
# COMPACT_ATOMS: atom_id res chain seq x y z
N THR A 1 -1.79 28.84 12.14
CA THR A 1 -1.24 28.93 10.78
C THR A 1 0.10 28.21 10.72
N GLY A 2 0.14 27.00 10.21
CA GLY A 2 1.43 26.34 9.91
C GLY A 2 1.57 24.92 10.46
N ARG A 3 0.78 23.95 9.98
CA ARG A 3 1.09 22.48 10.10
C ARG A 3 0.22 21.62 9.16
N ILE A 4 0.13 21.99 7.88
CA ILE A 4 -0.66 21.25 6.87
C ILE A 4 0.22 20.47 5.86
N LEU A 5 1.49 20.19 6.14
CA LEU A 5 2.44 19.77 5.11
C LEU A 5 3.27 18.53 5.47
N ARG A 6 2.66 17.41 5.85
CA ARG A 6 3.43 16.16 6.00
C ARG A 6 2.81 14.86 5.47
N CYS A 7 1.62 14.89 4.92
CA CYS A 7 1.04 13.67 4.30
C CYS A 7 1.17 13.64 2.76
N ILE A 8 1.67 14.70 2.13
CA ILE A 8 1.71 14.85 0.65
C ILE A 8 3.13 14.93 0.09
N LEU A 9 4.19 14.84 0.91
CA LEU A 9 5.55 15.24 0.48
C LEU A 9 6.49 14.08 0.10
N THR A 10 6.01 12.97 -0.41
CA THR A 10 6.90 11.95 -0.98
C THR A 10 6.71 11.70 -2.48
N HIS A 11 5.85 12.45 -3.17
CA HIS A 11 5.60 12.21 -4.60
C HIS A 11 5.94 13.37 -5.55
N ARG A 12 6.80 14.32 -5.13
CA ARG A 12 7.16 15.46 -6.02
C ARG A 12 8.62 15.87 -5.93
N LEU A 13 9.54 14.95 -6.17
CA LEU A 13 10.95 15.29 -6.42
C LEU A 13 11.52 14.40 -7.53
N LEU A 14 11.04 14.54 -8.75
CA LEU A 14 11.81 14.14 -9.95
C LEU A 14 11.26 14.83 -11.20
N GLN A 15 11.33 16.16 -11.27
CA GLN A 15 11.36 16.90 -12.52
C GLN A 15 11.97 18.30 -12.31
N GLN A 16 13.27 18.34 -12.04
CA GLN A 16 14.05 19.53 -12.37
C GLN A 16 15.00 19.16 -13.48
N ARG A 17 14.63 19.57 -14.69
CA ARG A 17 15.54 19.63 -15.83
C ARG A 17 16.57 20.70 -15.53
N LEU A 18 17.79 20.31 -15.22
CA LEU A 18 18.93 21.19 -15.24
C LEU A 18 19.30 21.47 -16.71
N PHE A 19 19.00 22.68 -17.13
CA PHE A 19 19.44 23.28 -18.38
C PHE A 19 20.87 23.77 -18.16
N PHE A 20 21.87 23.06 -18.71
CA PHE A 20 23.23 23.56 -18.83
C PHE A 20 23.49 23.98 -20.27
N PRO A 21 23.70 25.27 -20.54
CA PRO A 21 24.24 25.70 -21.81
C PRO A 21 25.76 25.70 -21.74
N ASN A 22 26.39 25.21 -22.85
CA ASN A 22 27.83 25.30 -23.17
C ASN A 22 28.79 24.29 -22.52
N VAL A 23 28.94 23.13 -23.16
CA VAL A 23 30.17 22.32 -23.10
C VAL A 23 30.69 22.09 -24.53
N PRO A 24 31.96 22.43 -24.82
CA PRO A 24 32.49 22.34 -26.15
C PRO A 24 32.77 20.90 -26.63
N PHE A 25 32.65 20.72 -27.91
CA PHE A 25 32.64 19.57 -28.80
C PHE A 25 33.97 18.79 -28.87
N VAL A 26 34.44 18.14 -27.81
CA VAL A 26 35.65 17.28 -27.89
C VAL A 26 35.52 15.95 -27.14
N PHE A 27 34.32 15.42 -26.92
CA PHE A 27 34.18 14.17 -26.14
C PHE A 27 33.39 13.07 -26.87
N ASN A 28 33.66 12.89 -28.17
CA ASN A 28 32.86 11.96 -28.97
C ASN A 28 33.56 10.62 -29.32
N LEU A 29 34.62 10.24 -28.60
CA LEU A 29 35.33 8.98 -28.89
C LEU A 29 35.32 7.97 -27.71
N PHE A 30 34.74 8.31 -26.53
CA PHE A 30 34.70 7.39 -25.40
C PHE A 30 33.29 6.87 -25.06
N ILE A 31 32.24 7.32 -25.77
CA ILE A 31 30.83 6.95 -25.47
C ILE A 31 30.42 5.63 -26.16
N GLY A 32 31.17 5.19 -27.17
CA GLY A 32 30.89 3.94 -27.91
C GLY A 32 31.11 2.67 -27.09
N SER A 33 32.05 2.66 -26.13
CA SER A 33 32.40 1.47 -25.34
C SER A 33 31.55 1.34 -24.06
N LEU A 34 30.98 2.44 -23.57
CA LEU A 34 30.15 2.43 -22.35
C LEU A 34 28.70 2.08 -22.67
N ARG A 35 28.22 2.30 -23.90
CA ARG A 35 26.87 1.89 -24.35
C ARG A 35 26.75 0.38 -24.54
N LEU A 36 27.84 -0.34 -24.78
CA LEU A 36 27.82 -1.79 -24.94
C LEU A 36 27.83 -2.52 -23.58
N LEU A 37 28.22 -1.86 -22.49
CA LEU A 37 28.19 -2.41 -21.14
C LEU A 37 26.88 -2.14 -20.42
N LEU A 38 26.11 -1.10 -20.79
CA LEU A 38 24.78 -0.81 -20.22
C LEU A 38 23.64 -1.59 -20.90
N SER A 39 23.89 -2.26 -22.05
CA SER A 39 22.88 -3.10 -22.71
C SER A 39 22.83 -4.53 -22.21
N LYS A 40 23.61 -4.89 -21.20
CA LYS A 40 23.61 -6.20 -20.53
C LYS A 40 23.30 -6.14 -19.03
N MET A 41 22.68 -5.06 -18.56
CA MET A 41 21.99 -5.12 -17.28
C MET A 41 20.63 -5.74 -17.57
N ASP A 42 20.56 -7.02 -17.31
CA ASP A 42 19.42 -7.88 -17.53
C ASP A 42 18.17 -7.29 -16.90
N ALA A 43 17.13 -7.20 -17.73
CA ALA A 43 15.74 -6.97 -17.28
C ALA A 43 15.19 -8.15 -16.43
N SER A 44 16.07 -9.01 -15.89
CA SER A 44 15.71 -10.20 -15.11
C SER A 44 15.66 -9.97 -13.59
N GLU A 45 16.00 -8.78 -13.10
CA GLU A 45 15.84 -8.47 -11.65
C GLU A 45 14.54 -7.73 -11.30
N LEU A 46 13.67 -7.46 -12.26
CA LEU A 46 12.45 -6.68 -12.02
C LEU A 46 11.18 -7.54 -11.86
N SER A 47 11.30 -8.82 -11.66
CA SER A 47 10.13 -9.65 -11.36
C SER A 47 10.51 -10.87 -10.51
N LYS A 48 10.81 -10.67 -9.24
CA LYS A 48 10.40 -11.65 -8.24
C LYS A 48 8.91 -11.44 -8.02
N GLU A 49 8.10 -11.79 -9.00
CA GLU A 49 6.69 -12.03 -8.77
C GLU A 49 6.60 -13.14 -7.73
N ASN A 50 6.14 -12.78 -6.55
CA ASN A 50 5.79 -13.75 -5.52
C ASN A 50 4.68 -14.64 -6.12
N PRO A 51 4.86 -15.97 -6.29
CA PRO A 51 3.88 -16.85 -6.91
C PRO A 51 2.51 -16.80 -6.21
N GLU A 52 2.47 -16.49 -4.91
CA GLU A 52 1.23 -16.28 -4.17
C GLU A 52 0.46 -15.04 -4.64
N ARG A 53 1.16 -14.04 -5.17
CA ARG A 53 0.53 -12.80 -5.67
C ARG A 53 -0.24 -13.04 -6.97
N SER A 54 0.28 -13.86 -7.87
CA SER A 54 -0.37 -14.17 -9.16
C SER A 54 -1.70 -14.92 -8.98
N GLU A 55 -1.88 -15.63 -7.87
CA GLU A 55 -3.12 -16.33 -7.54
C GLU A 55 -4.20 -15.43 -6.93
N LEU A 56 -3.82 -14.24 -6.44
CA LEU A 56 -4.72 -13.33 -5.74
C LEU A 56 -5.08 -12.09 -6.55
N VAL A 57 -4.24 -11.70 -7.51
CA VAL A 57 -4.36 -10.46 -8.27
C VAL A 57 -4.62 -10.78 -9.74
N SER A 58 -5.69 -10.22 -10.31
CA SER A 58 -5.99 -10.34 -11.74
C SER A 58 -5.03 -9.51 -12.59
N GLU A 59 -5.05 -9.70 -13.92
CA GLU A 59 -4.29 -8.89 -14.88
C GLU A 59 -4.61 -7.39 -14.76
N GLU A 60 -5.83 -7.05 -14.33
CA GLU A 60 -6.29 -5.67 -14.09
C GLU A 60 -5.88 -5.15 -12.69
N GLY A 61 -5.16 -5.91 -11.90
CA GLY A 61 -4.75 -5.57 -10.54
C GLY A 61 -5.83 -5.76 -9.48
N LYS A 62 -6.96 -6.40 -9.78
CA LYS A 62 -8.07 -6.60 -8.83
C LYS A 62 -7.95 -7.92 -8.07
N ASN A 63 -8.58 -7.97 -6.88
CA ASN A 63 -8.66 -9.21 -6.11
C ASN A 63 -9.51 -10.25 -6.83
N ILE A 64 -8.95 -11.43 -7.10
CA ILE A 64 -9.65 -12.56 -7.73
C ILE A 64 -10.54 -13.27 -6.72
N LYS A 65 -10.05 -13.42 -5.50
CA LYS A 65 -10.71 -14.14 -4.40
C LYS A 65 -11.45 -13.19 -3.47
N ALA A 66 -12.45 -13.70 -2.75
CA ALA A 66 -13.07 -12.99 -1.65
C ALA A 66 -12.04 -12.78 -0.53
N VAL A 67 -12.13 -11.64 0.14
CA VAL A 67 -11.29 -11.31 1.30
C VAL A 67 -12.08 -11.57 2.58
N LEU A 68 -11.54 -12.40 3.47
CA LEU A 68 -12.19 -12.85 4.68
C LEU A 68 -11.39 -12.45 5.93
N CYS A 69 -12.10 -12.23 7.03
CA CYS A 69 -11.46 -12.06 8.32
C CYS A 69 -10.76 -13.35 8.76
N GLN A 70 -9.43 -13.31 8.98
CA GLN A 70 -8.67 -14.49 9.40
C GLN A 70 -9.07 -15.06 10.77
N ARG A 71 -9.86 -14.31 11.57
CA ARG A 71 -10.28 -14.73 12.92
C ARG A 71 -11.63 -15.41 12.97
N CYS A 72 -12.60 -14.91 12.21
CA CYS A 72 -13.98 -15.43 12.27
C CYS A 72 -14.52 -15.88 10.90
N GLY A 73 -13.75 -15.71 9.80
CA GLY A 73 -14.18 -16.09 8.46
C GLY A 73 -15.22 -15.16 7.83
N SER A 74 -15.63 -14.07 8.51
CA SER A 74 -16.58 -13.12 7.95
C SER A 74 -16.02 -12.46 6.70
N LYS A 75 -16.88 -12.29 5.68
CA LYS A 75 -16.50 -11.66 4.43
C LYS A 75 -16.25 -10.17 4.62
N VAL A 76 -15.07 -9.72 4.21
CA VAL A 76 -14.63 -8.32 4.25
C VAL A 76 -14.88 -7.65 2.91
N LEU A 77 -14.56 -8.35 1.80
CA LEU A 77 -14.73 -7.87 0.43
C LEU A 77 -15.12 -9.00 -0.51
N CYS A 78 -15.98 -8.69 -1.48
CA CYS A 78 -16.24 -9.57 -2.61
C CYS A 78 -15.09 -9.54 -3.63
N PRO A 79 -14.96 -10.56 -4.50
CA PRO A 79 -14.03 -10.53 -5.62
C PRO A 79 -14.24 -9.30 -6.52
N GLY A 80 -13.15 -8.72 -7.02
CA GLY A 80 -13.17 -7.59 -7.94
C GLY A 80 -13.42 -6.21 -7.33
N MET A 81 -13.61 -6.11 -6.00
CA MET A 81 -13.94 -4.85 -5.33
C MET A 81 -12.72 -4.03 -4.90
N ALA A 82 -11.54 -4.61 -4.89
CA ALA A 82 -10.33 -3.93 -4.48
C ALA A 82 -9.23 -4.04 -5.53
N VAL A 83 -8.31 -3.09 -5.52
CA VAL A 83 -7.13 -3.05 -6.38
C VAL A 83 -5.89 -3.28 -5.52
N PHE A 84 -4.95 -4.08 -6.02
CA PHE A 84 -3.67 -4.26 -5.35
C PHE A 84 -2.89 -2.96 -5.29
N ALA A 85 -2.36 -2.63 -4.13
CA ALA A 85 -1.55 -1.42 -3.92
C ALA A 85 -0.35 -1.73 -3.01
N GLU A 86 0.81 -1.24 -3.42
CA GLU A 86 2.02 -1.25 -2.59
C GLU A 86 2.16 0.10 -1.88
N LYS A 87 2.17 0.06 -0.56
CA LYS A 87 2.32 1.24 0.28
C LYS A 87 2.84 0.84 1.65
N GLU A 88 3.89 1.48 2.10
CA GLU A 88 4.44 1.22 3.43
C GLU A 88 3.58 1.90 4.50
N LEU A 89 2.87 1.10 5.31
CA LEU A 89 1.98 1.58 6.37
C LEU A 89 2.21 0.79 7.66
N PHE A 90 2.32 1.51 8.77
CA PHE A 90 2.37 0.90 10.08
C PHE A 90 0.96 0.58 10.58
N LEU A 91 0.74 -0.68 10.99
CA LEU A 91 -0.48 -1.14 11.64
C LEU A 91 -0.14 -1.72 13.02
N PRO A 92 -0.77 -1.24 14.09
CA PRO A 92 -0.65 -1.85 15.42
C PRO A 92 -0.99 -3.33 15.42
N SER A 93 -0.49 -4.08 16.40
CA SER A 93 -0.83 -5.49 16.58
C SER A 93 -2.32 -5.70 16.72
N MET A 94 -2.83 -6.80 16.17
CA MET A 94 -4.26 -7.10 16.14
C MET A 94 -4.80 -7.40 17.55
N ARG A 95 -5.85 -6.64 17.93
CA ARG A 95 -6.53 -6.75 19.24
C ARG A 95 -8.03 -6.64 19.06
N LYS A 96 -8.80 -6.97 20.12
CA LYS A 96 -10.22 -6.66 20.15
C LYS A 96 -10.45 -5.16 20.32
N LYS A 97 -11.50 -4.59 19.72
CA LYS A 97 -11.82 -3.15 19.72
C LYS A 97 -11.88 -2.52 21.12
N SER A 98 -12.20 -3.30 22.16
CA SER A 98 -12.19 -2.86 23.56
C SER A 98 -10.80 -2.43 24.06
N GLY A 99 -9.72 -2.79 23.33
CA GLY A 99 -8.36 -2.34 23.63
C GLY A 99 -8.07 -0.98 22.99
N THR A 100 -7.20 -0.19 23.64
CA THR A 100 -6.73 1.08 23.08
C THR A 100 -5.73 0.81 21.96
N PHE A 101 -6.07 1.20 20.74
CA PHE A 101 -5.11 1.15 19.61
C PHE A 101 -4.16 2.35 19.73
N GLY A 102 -2.86 2.07 19.79
CA GLY A 102 -1.83 3.11 19.64
C GLY A 102 -1.47 3.93 20.89
N SER A 103 -1.78 3.46 22.11
CA SER A 103 -1.42 4.21 23.32
C SER A 103 0.08 4.19 23.66
N ASP A 104 0.85 3.24 23.13
CA ASP A 104 2.32 3.17 23.31
C ASP A 104 3.13 3.04 22.03
N GLY A 105 2.47 3.05 20.86
CA GLY A 105 3.11 3.22 19.54
C GLY A 105 4.18 2.21 19.12
N SER A 106 4.48 1.21 19.94
CA SER A 106 5.66 0.34 19.74
C SER A 106 5.33 -1.07 19.25
N ASP A 107 4.06 -1.52 19.40
CA ASP A 107 3.67 -2.88 19.07
C ASP A 107 2.85 -2.93 17.78
N GLY A 108 3.45 -3.40 16.71
CA GLY A 108 2.83 -3.49 15.39
C GLY A 108 3.84 -3.77 14.30
N ASP A 109 3.34 -3.87 13.06
CA ASP A 109 4.12 -4.21 11.88
C ASP A 109 4.01 -3.12 10.82
N THR A 110 5.10 -2.87 10.10
CA THR A 110 5.07 -2.09 8.87
C THR A 110 4.83 -3.05 7.72
N LEU A 111 3.67 -2.93 7.09
CA LEU A 111 3.22 -3.78 6.00
C LEU A 111 3.28 -3.01 4.69
N THR A 112 3.41 -3.73 3.57
CA THR A 112 3.61 -3.13 2.24
C THR A 112 2.57 -3.52 1.22
N SER A 113 1.86 -4.65 1.41
CA SER A 113 0.91 -5.21 0.46
C SER A 113 -0.53 -5.00 0.93
N PHE A 114 -1.30 -4.26 0.14
CA PHE A 114 -2.66 -3.89 0.51
C PHE A 114 -3.66 -4.07 -0.62
N TRP A 115 -4.90 -4.31 -0.25
CA TRP A 115 -6.07 -4.10 -1.08
C TRP A 115 -6.57 -2.67 -0.90
N LEU A 116 -6.53 -1.87 -1.97
CA LEU A 116 -7.07 -0.51 -2.01
C LEU A 116 -8.53 -0.56 -2.45
N VAL A 117 -9.41 -0.04 -1.61
CA VAL A 117 -10.84 0.11 -1.85
C VAL A 117 -11.15 1.61 -1.94
N HIS A 118 -11.91 2.02 -2.94
CA HIS A 118 -12.22 3.42 -3.19
C HIS A 118 -13.56 3.87 -2.60
N ASP A 119 -14.47 2.93 -2.36
CA ASP A 119 -15.77 3.22 -1.76
C ASP A 119 -15.95 2.37 -0.49
N MET A 120 -16.32 3.03 0.61
CA MET A 120 -16.60 2.32 1.86
C MET A 120 -17.81 1.38 1.78
N PHE A 121 -18.69 1.57 0.81
CA PHE A 121 -19.86 0.71 0.59
C PHE A 121 -19.53 -0.60 -0.13
N ASP A 122 -18.30 -0.74 -0.67
CA ASP A 122 -17.80 -1.99 -1.22
C ASP A 122 -17.43 -3.01 -0.14
N PHE A 123 -17.33 -2.58 1.12
CA PHE A 123 -17.10 -3.47 2.25
C PHE A 123 -18.38 -4.18 2.69
N GLU A 124 -18.23 -5.47 3.06
CA GLU A 124 -19.33 -6.25 3.63
C GLU A 124 -19.41 -6.10 5.16
N ASN A 125 -18.34 -6.46 5.89
CA ASN A 125 -18.30 -6.49 7.35
C ASN A 125 -17.06 -5.79 7.90
N VAL A 126 -16.94 -4.49 7.66
CA VAL A 126 -15.85 -3.65 8.15
C VAL A 126 -16.36 -2.56 9.06
N GLY A 127 -15.74 -2.45 10.21
CA GLY A 127 -15.94 -1.36 11.17
C GLY A 127 -14.70 -0.47 11.23
N PHE A 128 -14.87 0.66 11.90
CA PHE A 128 -13.80 1.64 12.10
C PHE A 128 -13.53 1.86 13.57
N THR A 129 -12.26 2.10 13.91
CA THR A 129 -11.89 2.55 15.26
C THR A 129 -12.26 4.02 15.46
N ASN A 130 -12.11 4.51 16.69
CA ASN A 130 -12.01 5.95 16.95
C ASN A 130 -10.78 6.52 16.24
N ASP A 131 -10.77 7.83 16.04
CA ASP A 131 -9.66 8.52 15.36
C ASP A 131 -8.37 8.42 16.19
N VAL A 132 -7.31 8.00 15.53
CA VAL A 132 -5.94 8.02 16.09
C VAL A 132 -5.18 9.10 15.33
N GLY A 133 -5.25 10.33 15.80
CA GLY A 133 -4.76 11.49 15.06
C GLY A 133 -5.56 11.73 13.79
N ARG A 134 -4.94 11.49 12.62
CA ARG A 134 -5.59 11.66 11.31
C ARG A 134 -5.89 10.31 10.63
N ILE A 135 -5.88 9.24 11.37
CA ILE A 135 -6.04 7.86 10.87
C ILE A 135 -7.23 7.21 11.57
N LYS A 136 -7.98 6.40 10.84
CA LYS A 136 -8.86 5.37 11.36
C LYS A 136 -8.32 4.01 10.97
N TYR A 137 -8.30 3.10 11.90
CA TYR A 137 -8.02 1.71 11.59
C TYR A 137 -9.31 0.98 11.22
N LEU A 138 -9.20 0.05 10.27
CA LEU A 138 -10.28 -0.83 9.88
C LEU A 138 -10.20 -2.12 10.70
N ILE A 139 -11.36 -2.59 11.15
CA ILE A 139 -11.50 -3.81 11.94
C ILE A 139 -12.59 -4.69 11.34
N CYS A 140 -12.60 -5.97 11.64
CA CYS A 140 -13.75 -6.82 11.34
C CYS A 140 -14.95 -6.37 12.20
N ALA A 141 -16.12 -6.14 11.58
CA ALA A 141 -17.30 -5.68 12.30
C ALA A 141 -17.92 -6.80 13.15
N ASP A 142 -17.80 -8.07 12.75
CA ASP A 142 -18.41 -9.21 13.46
C ASP A 142 -17.65 -9.63 14.71
N CYS A 143 -16.33 -9.82 14.63
CA CYS A 143 -15.54 -10.23 15.80
C CYS A 143 -14.86 -9.05 16.51
N GLU A 144 -14.91 -7.86 15.94
CA GLU A 144 -14.30 -6.64 16.44
C GLU A 144 -12.76 -6.73 16.64
N ILE A 145 -12.11 -7.65 15.92
CA ILE A 145 -10.66 -7.81 15.96
C ILE A 145 -10.02 -7.04 14.80
N GLY A 146 -8.92 -6.37 15.06
CA GLY A 146 -8.12 -5.60 14.12
C GLY A 146 -6.92 -4.94 14.79
N PRO A 147 -6.23 -4.03 14.08
CA PRO A 147 -6.58 -3.51 12.75
C PRO A 147 -6.26 -4.49 11.62
N ILE A 148 -7.21 -4.64 10.72
CA ILE A 148 -7.01 -5.34 9.45
C ILE A 148 -6.65 -4.35 8.32
N GLY A 149 -6.79 -3.05 8.57
CA GLY A 149 -6.54 -2.03 7.57
C GLY A 149 -6.39 -0.63 8.13
N TRP A 150 -6.20 0.31 7.20
CA TRP A 150 -5.82 1.69 7.48
C TRP A 150 -6.57 2.66 6.56
N HIS A 151 -6.98 3.81 7.08
CA HIS A 151 -7.64 4.89 6.35
C HIS A 151 -7.17 6.25 6.85
N CYS A 152 -6.83 7.17 5.94
CA CYS A 152 -6.49 8.55 6.25
C CYS A 152 -7.72 9.46 6.15
N LEU A 153 -8.00 10.22 7.19
CA LEU A 153 -9.15 11.13 7.22
C LEU A 153 -9.06 12.27 6.18
N ASP A 154 -7.86 12.55 5.69
CA ASP A 154 -7.63 13.56 4.65
C ASP A 154 -7.90 13.01 3.24
N ASP A 155 -7.87 11.70 3.07
CA ASP A 155 -8.14 11.01 1.81
C ASP A 155 -9.37 10.11 1.98
N LYS A 156 -10.53 10.67 1.71
CA LYS A 156 -11.82 10.00 1.91
C LYS A 156 -12.11 8.86 0.93
N LYS A 157 -11.23 8.64 -0.05
CA LYS A 157 -11.44 7.66 -1.13
C LYS A 157 -10.42 6.52 -1.12
N SER A 158 -9.59 6.40 -0.08
CA SER A 158 -8.57 5.36 -0.02
C SER A 158 -8.63 4.61 1.29
N TYR A 159 -9.08 3.36 1.20
CA TYR A 159 -9.15 2.41 2.31
C TYR A 159 -8.22 1.25 2.00
N TYR A 160 -7.27 0.98 2.87
CA TYR A 160 -6.24 -0.03 2.67
C TYR A 160 -6.48 -1.22 3.61
N ILE A 161 -6.73 -2.42 3.06
CA ILE A 161 -6.80 -3.68 3.80
C ILE A 161 -5.47 -4.40 3.65
N ALA A 162 -4.80 -4.71 4.75
CA ALA A 162 -3.53 -5.43 4.74
C ALA A 162 -3.74 -6.89 4.32
N MET A 163 -3.06 -7.33 3.26
CA MET A 163 -3.19 -8.68 2.73
C MET A 163 -2.74 -9.75 3.74
N GLU A 164 -1.75 -9.43 4.56
CA GLU A 164 -1.19 -10.32 5.58
C GLU A 164 -2.11 -10.51 6.81
N ARG A 165 -3.18 -9.71 6.93
CA ARG A 165 -4.12 -9.75 8.07
C ARG A 165 -5.50 -10.28 7.72
N VAL A 166 -5.64 -10.85 6.54
CA VAL A 166 -6.88 -11.42 6.00
C VAL A 166 -6.61 -12.75 5.32
N ASN A 167 -7.65 -13.54 5.10
CA ASN A 167 -7.60 -14.74 4.28
C ASN A 167 -8.22 -14.45 2.90
N HIS A 168 -7.91 -15.30 1.93
CA HIS A 168 -8.37 -15.19 0.55
C HIS A 168 -8.96 -16.54 0.09
N GLU A 169 -10.25 -16.55 -0.24
CA GLU A 169 -10.98 -17.74 -0.71
C GLU A 169 -11.78 -17.47 -1.99
#